data_3191e011c4cccf07eb7d6ce71eb5f0f2
#
_entry.id   3191e011c4cccf07eb7d6ce71eb5f0f2
#
_cell.length_a   1.000
_cell.length_b   1.000
_cell.length_c   1.000
_cell.angle_alpha   90.00
_cell.angle_beta   90.00
_cell.angle_gamma   90.00
#
_symmetry.space_group_name_H-M   'P 1'
#
loop_
_entity.id
_entity.type
_entity.pdbx_description
1 polymer ?
#
loop_
_entity_poly.entity_id
_entity_poly.type
_entity_poly.pdbx_seq_one_letter_code
_entity_poly.pdbx_strand_id
1 'polypeptide(L)'
;MRTATLPLIAFALSAAPSLAGSLTTIPVPPGKPVYLSDVSDDGRTVIGSGSTSYFYWTRESGVVYIGGIAPGYQGAGGVGRVSADGTRFAGGSLNVNDKAEASTFALADGFWVASSGIGGSCDITSTSAYGMSANGQVVVGGGYATNCGSFRAFRWDAGSGAIVALPSWFGWSCRANAVSADGSTVVGWQADNSGQWRPCLWKFNGTSWVQTRPAAPGGSPTTLYGEAQAASADGQVVVGAATIGGIRQPFRWTQAGGTVGLGLAADPTIPGAATDCSADATRILCYFRAGPPPTSGEGYMWIEGRGYVALETLAQEAGVAVPPEVRLSLPLAMSADALTIVGTGRDTLQQVDVTFVLDLRPGGGGACSADLDLDGAVSGADLGLLLGAWATSGPGDLNGDGTVTGADLGILLGQWGPCP
;
A
#
# COMPACT_ATOMS: atom_id res chain seq x y z
N MET A 1 -1.33 -57.06 -50.31
CA MET A 1 -0.58 -56.13 -49.46
C MET A 1 -1.44 -54.87 -49.31
N ARG A 2 -2.03 -54.65 -48.13
CA ARG A 2 -2.81 -53.42 -47.83
C ARG A 2 -1.94 -52.55 -46.95
N THR A 3 -1.52 -51.40 -47.46
CA THR A 3 -0.78 -50.38 -46.72
C THR A 3 -1.76 -49.62 -45.83
N ALA A 4 -1.55 -49.74 -44.52
CA ALA A 4 -2.29 -48.97 -43.53
C ALA A 4 -1.58 -47.60 -43.36
N THR A 5 -2.25 -46.52 -43.72
CA THR A 5 -1.85 -45.16 -43.42
C THR A 5 -2.35 -44.80 -42.00
N LEU A 6 -1.41 -44.55 -41.07
CA LEU A 6 -1.71 -43.97 -39.77
C LEU A 6 -2.00 -42.45 -39.92
N PRO A 7 -3.05 -41.93 -39.28
CA PRO A 7 -3.29 -40.50 -39.27
C PRO A 7 -2.31 -39.81 -38.35
N LEU A 8 -1.65 -38.79 -38.87
CA LEU A 8 -0.86 -37.82 -38.08
C LEU A 8 -1.83 -37.00 -37.21
N ILE A 9 -1.83 -37.25 -35.89
CA ILE A 9 -2.53 -36.39 -34.95
C ILE A 9 -1.63 -35.16 -34.75
N ALA A 10 -2.01 -34.04 -35.34
CA ALA A 10 -1.42 -32.76 -35.05
C ALA A 10 -1.89 -32.33 -33.65
N PHE A 11 -1.02 -32.38 -32.66
CA PHE A 11 -1.20 -31.69 -31.40
C PHE A 11 -1.12 -30.18 -31.70
N ALA A 12 -2.27 -29.51 -31.66
CA ALA A 12 -2.28 -28.06 -31.56
C ALA A 12 -1.67 -27.71 -30.18
N LEU A 13 -0.44 -27.21 -30.16
CA LEU A 13 0.06 -26.48 -29.01
C LEU A 13 -0.86 -25.27 -28.84
N SER A 14 -1.78 -25.33 -27.91
CA SER A 14 -2.39 -24.12 -27.39
C SER A 14 -1.27 -23.34 -26.71
N ALA A 15 -0.88 -22.20 -27.29
CA ALA A 15 -0.04 -21.25 -26.59
C ALA A 15 -0.73 -20.94 -25.26
N ALA A 16 -0.08 -21.25 -24.15
CA ALA A 16 -0.50 -20.81 -22.84
C ALA A 16 -0.62 -19.28 -22.91
N PRO A 17 -1.68 -18.66 -22.36
CA PRO A 17 -1.79 -17.20 -22.38
C PRO A 17 -0.53 -16.64 -21.70
N SER A 18 0.19 -15.79 -22.40
CA SER A 18 1.25 -14.97 -21.80
C SER A 18 0.58 -14.12 -20.73
N LEU A 19 0.91 -14.35 -19.47
CA LEU A 19 0.40 -13.56 -18.37
C LEU A 19 1.13 -12.20 -18.41
N ALA A 20 0.64 -11.32 -19.28
CA ALA A 20 0.87 -9.88 -19.16
C ALA A 20 0.40 -9.42 -17.77
N GLY A 21 0.88 -8.29 -17.28
CA GLY A 21 0.35 -7.64 -16.10
C GLY A 21 -1.17 -7.67 -16.06
N SER A 22 -1.79 -7.45 -14.95
CA SER A 22 -3.23 -7.65 -14.83
C SER A 22 -3.95 -6.50 -14.17
N LEU A 23 -5.19 -6.27 -14.56
CA LEU A 23 -6.15 -5.44 -13.85
C LEU A 23 -7.24 -6.34 -13.28
N THR A 24 -7.38 -6.35 -11.96
CA THR A 24 -8.49 -7.01 -11.28
C THR A 24 -9.39 -5.95 -10.67
N THR A 25 -10.67 -5.95 -11.04
CA THR A 25 -11.69 -5.08 -10.43
C THR A 25 -12.54 -5.90 -9.48
N ILE A 26 -12.74 -5.37 -8.27
CA ILE A 26 -13.59 -5.98 -7.25
C ILE A 26 -14.82 -5.07 -7.12
N PRO A 27 -16.01 -5.53 -7.50
CA PRO A 27 -17.22 -4.73 -7.39
C PRO A 27 -17.53 -4.39 -5.93
N VAL A 28 -17.82 -3.11 -5.67
CA VAL A 28 -18.25 -2.63 -4.35
C VAL A 28 -19.75 -2.90 -4.19
N PRO A 29 -20.19 -3.74 -3.22
CA PRO A 29 -21.60 -3.99 -3.00
C PRO A 29 -22.34 -2.70 -2.63
N PRO A 30 -23.55 -2.44 -3.15
CA PRO A 30 -24.33 -1.27 -2.81
C PRO A 30 -24.53 -1.14 -1.29
N GLY A 31 -24.28 0.04 -0.74
CA GLY A 31 -24.40 0.33 0.69
C GLY A 31 -23.30 -0.24 1.60
N LYS A 32 -22.28 -0.87 1.02
CA LYS A 32 -21.10 -1.37 1.75
C LYS A 32 -19.84 -0.87 1.05
N PRO A 33 -19.41 0.37 1.31
CA PRO A 33 -18.20 0.88 0.72
C PRO A 33 -17.03 -0.04 1.09
N VAL A 34 -16.30 -0.48 0.07
CA VAL A 34 -15.10 -1.28 0.18
C VAL A 34 -13.96 -0.42 -0.34
N TYR A 35 -12.94 -0.21 0.47
CA TYR A 35 -11.78 0.57 0.09
C TYR A 35 -10.53 -0.28 0.28
N LEU A 36 -9.76 -0.49 -0.79
CA LEU A 36 -8.42 -1.03 -0.67
C LEU A 36 -7.53 0.07 -0.08
N SER A 37 -6.71 -0.29 0.87
CA SER A 37 -5.94 0.68 1.64
C SER A 37 -4.45 0.45 1.63
N ASP A 38 -4.00 -0.79 1.35
CA ASP A 38 -2.58 -1.12 1.32
C ASP A 38 -2.31 -2.43 0.57
N VAL A 39 -1.05 -2.65 0.20
CA VAL A 39 -0.57 -3.86 -0.48
C VAL A 39 0.82 -4.21 0.01
N SER A 40 1.11 -5.51 0.18
CA SER A 40 2.44 -6.02 0.52
C SER A 40 3.48 -5.70 -0.57
N ASP A 41 4.77 -5.73 -0.21
CA ASP A 41 5.84 -5.38 -1.14
C ASP A 41 5.92 -6.33 -2.34
N ASP A 42 5.55 -7.60 -2.15
CA ASP A 42 5.45 -8.59 -3.24
C ASP A 42 4.18 -8.43 -4.11
N GLY A 43 3.26 -7.52 -3.72
CA GLY A 43 2.02 -7.26 -4.42
C GLY A 43 0.96 -8.35 -4.29
N ARG A 44 1.15 -9.37 -3.44
CA ARG A 44 0.27 -10.54 -3.36
C ARG A 44 -0.86 -10.40 -2.35
N THR A 45 -0.61 -9.70 -1.24
CA THR A 45 -1.60 -9.49 -0.17
C THR A 45 -2.07 -8.03 -0.19
N VAL A 46 -3.35 -7.85 -0.43
CA VAL A 46 -4.00 -6.54 -0.41
C VAL A 46 -4.93 -6.46 0.79
N ILE A 47 -4.85 -5.35 1.52
CA ILE A 47 -5.73 -5.08 2.66
C ILE A 47 -6.72 -3.98 2.30
N GLY A 48 -7.93 -4.14 2.79
CA GLY A 48 -8.98 -3.14 2.64
C GLY A 48 -9.91 -3.07 3.84
N SER A 49 -10.73 -2.03 3.86
CA SER A 49 -11.75 -1.84 4.87
C SER A 49 -13.13 -1.69 4.25
N GLY A 50 -14.11 -2.34 4.86
CA GLY A 50 -15.51 -2.08 4.65
C GLY A 50 -16.09 -1.19 5.76
N SER A 51 -17.40 -0.98 5.76
CA SER A 51 -18.08 -0.15 6.78
C SER A 51 -17.94 -0.69 8.22
N THR A 52 -17.75 -1.99 8.38
CA THR A 52 -17.77 -2.68 9.67
C THR A 52 -16.72 -3.77 9.84
N SER A 53 -15.87 -3.99 8.84
CA SER A 53 -14.86 -5.05 8.88
C SER A 53 -13.71 -4.75 7.95
N TYR A 54 -12.54 -5.26 8.29
CA TYR A 54 -11.43 -5.36 7.36
C TYR A 54 -11.58 -6.60 6.51
N PHE A 55 -10.90 -6.62 5.38
CA PHE A 55 -10.73 -7.80 4.54
C PHE A 55 -9.31 -7.81 3.98
N TYR A 56 -8.85 -8.99 3.64
CA TYR A 56 -7.71 -9.13 2.75
C TYR A 56 -8.17 -9.75 1.44
N TRP A 57 -7.37 -9.54 0.44
CA TRP A 57 -7.54 -10.12 -0.86
C TRP A 57 -6.21 -10.67 -1.35
N THR A 58 -6.23 -11.88 -1.87
CA THR A 58 -5.16 -12.43 -2.70
C THR A 58 -5.79 -12.92 -4.00
N ARG A 59 -4.96 -13.16 -5.01
CA ARG A 59 -5.45 -13.70 -6.29
C ARG A 59 -6.12 -15.06 -6.10
N GLU A 60 -5.61 -15.87 -5.18
CA GLU A 60 -6.07 -17.23 -4.90
C GLU A 60 -7.33 -17.26 -4.04
N SER A 61 -7.36 -16.45 -2.97
CA SER A 61 -8.46 -16.50 -1.99
C SER A 61 -9.66 -15.62 -2.37
N GLY A 62 -9.46 -14.63 -3.25
CA GLY A 62 -10.43 -13.55 -3.41
C GLY A 62 -10.56 -12.71 -2.12
N VAL A 63 -11.73 -12.10 -1.90
CA VAL A 63 -12.01 -11.27 -0.70
C VAL A 63 -12.34 -12.16 0.48
N VAL A 64 -11.55 -12.04 1.56
CA VAL A 64 -11.77 -12.74 2.84
C VAL A 64 -11.88 -11.71 3.95
N TYR A 65 -12.99 -11.70 4.68
CA TYR A 65 -13.24 -10.75 5.77
C TYR A 65 -12.50 -11.16 7.05
N ILE A 66 -11.92 -10.16 7.71
CA ILE A 66 -11.18 -10.30 8.98
C ILE A 66 -12.04 -9.74 10.09
N GLY A 67 -12.20 -10.52 11.18
CA GLY A 67 -12.93 -10.10 12.36
C GLY A 67 -12.19 -9.06 13.22
N GLY A 68 -12.84 -8.62 14.31
CA GLY A 68 -12.23 -7.75 15.30
C GLY A 68 -11.35 -8.51 16.32
N ILE A 69 -10.72 -7.77 17.25
CA ILE A 69 -9.85 -8.35 18.31
C ILE A 69 -10.60 -9.15 19.35
N ALA A 70 -11.89 -8.94 19.52
CA ALA A 70 -12.72 -9.74 20.41
C ALA A 70 -13.71 -10.59 19.59
N PRO A 71 -14.05 -11.81 20.06
CA PRO A 71 -15.06 -12.63 19.40
C PRO A 71 -16.39 -11.88 19.24
N GLY A 72 -16.90 -11.82 18.01
CA GLY A 72 -18.14 -11.11 17.68
C GLY A 72 -17.99 -9.61 17.44
N TYR A 73 -16.82 -9.02 17.69
CA TYR A 73 -16.54 -7.62 17.34
C TYR A 73 -16.01 -7.51 15.90
N GLN A 74 -16.34 -6.39 15.28
CA GLN A 74 -15.94 -6.09 13.91
C GLN A 74 -14.76 -5.12 13.91
N GLY A 75 -13.95 -5.15 12.84
CA GLY A 75 -12.91 -4.15 12.63
C GLY A 75 -13.54 -2.78 12.40
N ALA A 76 -13.04 -1.75 13.07
CA ALA A 76 -13.55 -0.38 12.96
C ALA A 76 -12.48 0.66 13.20
N GLY A 77 -12.51 1.71 12.39
CA GLY A 77 -11.64 2.89 12.53
C GLY A 77 -10.22 2.69 11.98
N GLY A 78 -9.58 3.80 11.62
CA GLY A 78 -8.26 3.78 11.02
C GLY A 78 -8.23 3.33 9.56
N VAL A 79 -7.03 3.07 9.07
CA VAL A 79 -6.76 2.57 7.72
C VAL A 79 -5.98 1.27 7.86
N GLY A 80 -6.44 0.20 7.21
CA GLY A 80 -5.74 -1.08 7.21
C GLY A 80 -4.36 -0.94 6.55
N ARG A 81 -3.34 -1.53 7.19
CA ARG A 81 -1.96 -1.55 6.67
C ARG A 81 -1.37 -2.94 6.80
N VAL A 82 -0.61 -3.35 5.80
CA VAL A 82 0.00 -4.68 5.74
C VAL A 82 1.52 -4.56 5.77
N SER A 83 2.21 -5.54 6.37
CA SER A 83 3.67 -5.63 6.34
C SER A 83 4.19 -6.00 4.94
N ALA A 84 5.46 -5.73 4.70
CA ALA A 84 6.11 -6.02 3.41
C ALA A 84 5.94 -7.48 2.97
N ASP A 85 6.06 -8.41 3.90
CA ASP A 85 5.92 -9.86 3.68
C ASP A 85 4.46 -10.36 3.63
N GLY A 86 3.49 -9.45 3.76
CA GLY A 86 2.07 -9.81 3.72
C GLY A 86 1.55 -10.60 4.91
N THR A 87 2.33 -10.79 6.00
CA THR A 87 1.98 -11.68 7.13
C THR A 87 1.43 -10.97 8.37
N ARG A 88 1.58 -9.65 8.44
CA ARG A 88 1.09 -8.82 9.54
C ARG A 88 0.20 -7.71 9.03
N PHE A 89 -0.81 -7.37 9.82
CA PHE A 89 -1.77 -6.33 9.48
C PHE A 89 -2.01 -5.44 10.69
N ALA A 90 -2.12 -4.14 10.48
CA ALA A 90 -2.60 -3.18 11.48
C ALA A 90 -3.91 -2.54 11.02
N GLY A 91 -4.82 -2.35 11.95
CA GLY A 91 -6.10 -1.72 11.71
C GLY A 91 -6.72 -1.23 13.00
N GLY A 92 -8.02 -0.98 13.01
CA GLY A 92 -8.76 -0.67 14.20
C GLY A 92 -9.79 -1.76 14.49
N SER A 93 -10.14 -1.91 15.74
CA SER A 93 -11.22 -2.78 16.18
C SER A 93 -11.99 -2.13 17.33
N LEU A 94 -13.22 -2.54 17.53
CA LEU A 94 -13.90 -2.24 18.78
C LEU A 94 -13.37 -3.18 19.87
N ASN A 95 -13.00 -2.60 21.01
CA ASN A 95 -12.64 -3.38 22.20
C ASN A 95 -13.88 -3.77 22.99
N VAL A 96 -13.68 -4.52 24.08
CA VAL A 96 -14.77 -5.00 24.96
C VAL A 96 -15.63 -3.89 25.60
N ASN A 97 -15.21 -2.63 25.48
CA ASN A 97 -15.95 -1.46 25.97
C ASN A 97 -16.56 -0.65 24.81
N ASP A 98 -16.70 -1.22 23.62
CA ASP A 98 -17.21 -0.59 22.39
C ASP A 98 -16.43 0.68 21.97
N LYS A 99 -15.15 0.77 22.34
CA LYS A 99 -14.26 1.86 21.94
C LYS A 99 -13.35 1.42 20.81
N ALA A 100 -13.15 2.31 19.85
CA ALA A 100 -12.19 2.08 18.76
C ALA A 100 -10.77 1.99 19.32
N GLU A 101 -10.07 0.93 18.98
CA GLU A 101 -8.71 0.64 19.40
C GLU A 101 -7.89 0.16 18.22
N ALA A 102 -6.70 0.75 18.03
CA ALA A 102 -5.74 0.24 17.07
C ALA A 102 -5.32 -1.18 17.45
N SER A 103 -5.20 -2.04 16.46
CA SER A 103 -5.01 -3.48 16.68
C SER A 103 -4.04 -4.04 15.66
N THR A 104 -3.36 -5.11 16.02
CA THR A 104 -2.50 -5.88 15.12
C THR A 104 -3.02 -7.29 14.95
N PHE A 105 -2.82 -7.83 13.78
CA PHE A 105 -3.23 -9.16 13.37
C PHE A 105 -2.04 -9.87 12.72
N ALA A 106 -1.95 -11.17 12.87
CA ALA A 106 -0.95 -11.99 12.21
C ALA A 106 -1.63 -13.07 11.38
N LEU A 107 -1.07 -13.38 10.23
CA LEU A 107 -1.46 -14.53 9.43
C LEU A 107 -0.87 -15.79 10.06
N ALA A 108 -1.73 -16.72 10.47
CA ALA A 108 -1.35 -18.01 11.04
C ALA A 108 -2.23 -19.10 10.44
N ASP A 109 -1.63 -20.16 9.93
CA ASP A 109 -2.33 -21.30 9.30
C ASP A 109 -3.37 -20.88 8.23
N GLY A 110 -3.05 -19.84 7.44
CA GLY A 110 -3.93 -19.30 6.39
C GLY A 110 -5.07 -18.42 6.90
N PHE A 111 -5.13 -18.11 8.19
CA PHE A 111 -6.15 -17.26 8.79
C PHE A 111 -5.53 -16.06 9.50
N TRP A 112 -6.20 -14.92 9.42
CA TRP A 112 -5.83 -13.73 10.17
C TRP A 112 -6.35 -13.83 11.59
N VAL A 113 -5.43 -13.81 12.55
CA VAL A 113 -5.73 -13.88 13.98
C VAL A 113 -5.32 -12.57 14.63
N ALA A 114 -6.22 -11.99 15.44
CA ALA A 114 -5.89 -10.84 16.24
C ALA A 114 -4.73 -11.17 17.19
N SER A 115 -3.61 -10.46 17.06
CA SER A 115 -2.42 -10.69 17.87
C SER A 115 -2.42 -9.83 19.13
N SER A 116 -2.84 -8.57 19.03
CA SER A 116 -3.04 -7.69 20.19
C SER A 116 -3.86 -6.44 19.83
N GLY A 117 -4.59 -5.90 20.82
CA GLY A 117 -4.96 -4.50 20.84
C GLY A 117 -3.75 -3.67 21.25
N ILE A 118 -3.55 -2.53 20.61
CA ILE A 118 -2.45 -1.62 20.93
C ILE A 118 -2.74 -0.84 22.22
N GLY A 119 -4.04 -0.73 22.57
CA GLY A 119 -4.48 0.03 23.72
C GLY A 119 -4.28 1.53 23.55
N GLY A 120 -4.20 2.23 24.68
CA GLY A 120 -3.89 3.65 24.76
C GLY A 120 -2.81 3.90 25.82
N SER A 121 -2.07 4.97 25.69
CA SER A 121 -1.30 5.50 26.83
C SER A 121 -2.26 6.11 27.85
N CYS A 122 -1.78 6.40 29.07
CA CYS A 122 -2.61 7.02 30.12
C CYS A 122 -3.36 8.29 29.65
N ASP A 123 -2.87 8.92 28.59
CA ASP A 123 -3.45 10.13 28.00
C ASP A 123 -4.25 9.89 26.70
N ILE A 124 -4.21 8.68 26.12
CA ILE A 124 -4.89 8.34 24.87
C ILE A 124 -5.85 7.16 25.13
N THR A 125 -7.14 7.39 25.01
CA THR A 125 -8.19 6.43 25.38
C THR A 125 -8.85 5.70 24.21
N SER A 126 -8.72 6.26 23.01
CA SER A 126 -9.23 5.66 21.78
C SER A 126 -8.18 5.86 20.69
N THR A 127 -7.81 4.80 20.02
CA THR A 127 -6.72 4.79 19.04
C THR A 127 -7.18 4.25 17.68
N SER A 128 -6.55 4.72 16.61
CA SER A 128 -6.75 4.21 15.25
C SER A 128 -5.40 4.11 14.54
N ALA A 129 -5.12 2.97 13.92
CA ALA A 129 -3.93 2.77 13.11
C ALA A 129 -4.07 3.46 11.75
N TYR A 130 -2.96 4.01 11.23
CA TYR A 130 -2.88 4.63 9.92
C TYR A 130 -1.62 4.24 9.15
N GLY A 131 -0.58 3.73 9.81
CA GLY A 131 0.67 3.30 9.18
C GLY A 131 1.31 2.13 9.92
N MET A 132 2.09 1.33 9.18
CA MET A 132 2.86 0.18 9.68
C MET A 132 4.24 0.17 9.01
N SER A 133 5.30 -0.22 9.75
CA SER A 133 6.63 -0.45 9.17
C SER A 133 6.66 -1.73 8.34
N ALA A 134 7.63 -1.85 7.43
CA ALA A 134 7.75 -2.98 6.53
C ALA A 134 7.80 -4.34 7.27
N ASN A 135 8.48 -4.42 8.39
CA ASN A 135 8.56 -5.63 9.22
C ASN A 135 7.34 -5.86 10.14
N GLY A 136 6.32 -5.01 10.08
CA GLY A 136 5.13 -5.11 10.91
C GLY A 136 5.35 -4.88 12.41
N GLN A 137 6.53 -4.37 12.84
CA GLN A 137 6.87 -4.20 14.25
C GLN A 137 6.50 -2.82 14.80
N VAL A 138 6.32 -1.82 13.94
CA VAL A 138 5.94 -0.47 14.33
C VAL A 138 4.59 -0.13 13.73
N VAL A 139 3.67 0.34 14.57
CA VAL A 139 2.38 0.88 14.14
C VAL A 139 2.29 2.34 14.58
N VAL A 140 1.82 3.18 13.67
CA VAL A 140 1.60 4.60 13.94
C VAL A 140 0.15 4.97 13.66
N GLY A 141 -0.30 6.03 14.30
CA GLY A 141 -1.68 6.45 14.13
C GLY A 141 -2.03 7.69 14.95
N GLY A 142 -3.29 7.75 15.35
CA GLY A 142 -3.77 8.82 16.19
C GLY A 142 -4.84 8.36 17.17
N GLY A 143 -5.01 9.12 18.24
CA GLY A 143 -6.00 8.83 19.25
C GLY A 143 -6.37 10.05 20.08
N TYR A 144 -7.52 9.98 20.76
CA TYR A 144 -7.96 11.05 21.65
C TYR A 144 -7.27 10.95 23.00
N ALA A 145 -6.71 12.06 23.46
CA ALA A 145 -6.13 12.18 24.78
C ALA A 145 -7.18 12.66 25.80
N THR A 146 -7.30 11.95 26.92
CA THR A 146 -8.36 12.19 27.93
C THR A 146 -8.29 13.57 28.56
N ASN A 147 -7.10 14.13 28.73
CA ASN A 147 -6.89 15.35 29.50
C ASN A 147 -6.55 16.60 28.69
N CYS A 148 -6.44 16.49 27.36
CA CYS A 148 -6.06 17.63 26.52
C CYS A 148 -7.05 17.97 25.40
N GLY A 149 -8.16 17.27 25.27
CA GLY A 149 -9.20 17.58 24.27
C GLY A 149 -8.72 17.55 22.80
N SER A 150 -7.51 17.05 22.56
CA SER A 150 -6.88 17.06 21.24
C SER A 150 -6.54 15.65 20.77
N PHE A 151 -6.61 15.45 19.46
CA PHE A 151 -6.20 14.22 18.81
C PHE A 151 -4.67 14.15 18.74
N ARG A 152 -4.06 13.03 19.17
CA ARG A 152 -2.60 12.88 19.29
C ARG A 152 -2.07 11.80 18.38
N ALA A 153 -0.99 12.08 17.69
CA ALA A 153 -0.20 11.07 17.01
C ALA A 153 0.49 10.14 18.01
N PHE A 154 0.54 8.87 17.70
CA PHE A 154 1.26 7.87 18.49
C PHE A 154 2.16 6.99 17.60
N ARG A 155 3.15 6.37 18.23
CA ARG A 155 3.95 5.24 17.72
C ARG A 155 3.89 4.12 18.75
N TRP A 156 3.56 2.93 18.29
CA TRP A 156 3.63 1.70 19.05
C TRP A 156 4.72 0.80 18.50
N ASP A 157 5.36 0.02 19.38
CA ASP A 157 6.46 -0.87 19.06
C ASP A 157 6.15 -2.27 19.61
N ALA A 158 6.12 -3.28 18.73
CA ALA A 158 5.75 -4.64 19.10
C ALA A 158 6.78 -5.31 20.02
N GLY A 159 8.07 -4.98 19.86
CA GLY A 159 9.15 -5.58 20.66
C GLY A 159 9.10 -5.17 22.13
N SER A 160 8.71 -3.93 22.40
CA SER A 160 8.58 -3.41 23.78
C SER A 160 7.13 -3.41 24.28
N GLY A 161 6.14 -3.51 23.39
CA GLY A 161 4.73 -3.28 23.68
C GLY A 161 4.40 -1.82 24.05
N ALA A 162 5.36 -0.92 23.94
CA ALA A 162 5.20 0.46 24.36
C ALA A 162 4.47 1.30 23.31
N ILE A 163 3.52 2.10 23.78
CA ILE A 163 2.90 3.17 23.01
C ILE A 163 3.48 4.52 23.48
N VAL A 164 3.94 5.34 22.54
CA VAL A 164 4.52 6.64 22.79
C VAL A 164 3.73 7.70 22.05
N ALA A 165 3.23 8.70 22.77
CA ALA A 165 2.65 9.89 22.15
C ALA A 165 3.76 10.71 21.47
N LEU A 166 3.59 11.03 20.19
CA LEU A 166 4.54 11.84 19.46
C LEU A 166 4.39 13.33 19.83
N PRO A 167 5.48 14.09 19.93
CA PRO A 167 5.42 15.49 20.30
C PRO A 167 4.60 16.29 19.30
N SER A 168 3.87 17.28 19.82
CA SER A 168 3.16 18.25 19.00
C SER A 168 3.47 19.66 19.50
N TRP A 169 3.65 20.61 18.58
CA TRP A 169 3.86 21.99 18.94
C TRP A 169 2.59 22.54 19.60
N PHE A 170 2.77 23.19 20.74
CA PHE A 170 1.70 23.81 21.54
C PHE A 170 0.56 22.86 21.96
N GLY A 171 0.76 21.54 21.88
CA GLY A 171 -0.28 20.59 22.25
C GLY A 171 -1.45 20.48 21.27
N TRP A 172 -1.34 21.00 20.06
CA TRP A 172 -2.39 20.93 19.04
C TRP A 172 -2.58 19.52 18.48
N SER A 173 -3.76 19.29 17.89
CA SER A 173 -4.09 18.01 17.27
C SER A 173 -3.08 17.63 16.19
N CYS A 174 -2.67 16.37 16.20
CA CYS A 174 -1.78 15.80 15.19
C CYS A 174 -2.11 14.31 14.94
N ARG A 175 -1.79 13.83 13.76
CA ARG A 175 -1.96 12.42 13.36
C ARG A 175 -0.73 11.96 12.59
N ALA A 176 -0.28 10.75 12.89
CA ALA A 176 0.66 10.02 12.07
C ALA A 176 -0.11 9.28 10.96
N ASN A 177 0.27 9.49 9.70
CA ASN A 177 -0.36 8.86 8.54
C ASN A 177 0.43 7.65 8.06
N ALA A 178 1.76 7.71 8.13
CA ALA A 178 2.65 6.63 7.70
C ALA A 178 3.96 6.63 8.50
N VAL A 179 4.71 5.57 8.32
CA VAL A 179 6.04 5.36 8.91
C VAL A 179 6.95 4.74 7.84
N SER A 180 8.25 5.10 7.84
CA SER A 180 9.25 4.49 6.96
C SER A 180 9.40 2.99 7.19
N ALA A 181 9.96 2.26 6.23
CA ALA A 181 10.09 0.82 6.30
C ALA A 181 10.84 0.34 7.56
N ASP A 182 11.86 1.09 7.99
CA ASP A 182 12.66 0.82 9.20
C ASP A 182 12.01 1.30 10.52
N GLY A 183 10.87 1.99 10.46
CA GLY A 183 10.17 2.53 11.63
C GLY A 183 10.79 3.79 12.25
N SER A 184 11.81 4.39 11.60
CA SER A 184 12.59 5.51 12.16
C SER A 184 12.00 6.89 11.88
N THR A 185 11.25 7.04 10.78
CA THR A 185 10.62 8.28 10.37
C THR A 185 9.12 8.12 10.30
N VAL A 186 8.40 8.90 11.09
CA VAL A 186 6.93 8.97 11.09
C VAL A 186 6.50 10.24 10.39
N VAL A 187 5.47 10.18 9.55
CA VAL A 187 4.97 11.33 8.79
C VAL A 187 3.47 11.52 8.97
N GLY A 188 3.00 12.75 8.82
CA GLY A 188 1.59 13.03 8.98
C GLY A 188 1.28 14.54 8.96
N TRP A 189 0.36 14.95 9.80
CA TRP A 189 -0.03 16.35 9.91
C TRP A 189 -0.19 16.80 11.36
N GLN A 190 -0.08 18.10 11.56
CA GLN A 190 -0.44 18.78 12.79
C GLN A 190 -1.31 19.99 12.46
N ALA A 191 -2.38 20.19 13.22
CA ALA A 191 -3.17 21.41 13.16
C ALA A 191 -2.36 22.62 13.67
N ASP A 192 -2.70 23.81 13.22
CA ASP A 192 -2.25 25.05 13.81
C ASP A 192 -3.36 25.67 14.70
N ASN A 193 -3.13 26.87 15.21
CA ASN A 193 -4.09 27.59 16.06
C ASN A 193 -5.40 27.97 15.35
N SER A 194 -5.44 27.92 14.02
CA SER A 194 -6.65 28.13 13.22
C SER A 194 -7.31 26.83 12.79
N GLY A 195 -6.79 25.67 13.24
CA GLY A 195 -7.27 24.33 12.85
C GLY A 195 -6.81 23.88 11.47
N GLN A 196 -5.95 24.63 10.78
CA GLN A 196 -5.42 24.26 9.47
C GLN A 196 -4.33 23.20 9.63
N TRP A 197 -4.37 22.19 8.78
CA TRP A 197 -3.38 21.10 8.78
C TRP A 197 -2.10 21.54 8.09
N ARG A 198 -0.99 21.11 8.67
CA ARG A 198 0.36 21.33 8.16
C ARG A 198 1.11 20.01 8.11
N PRO A 199 1.81 19.69 7.02
CA PRO A 199 2.63 18.50 6.97
C PRO A 199 3.68 18.55 8.07
N CYS A 200 3.92 17.40 8.68
CA CYS A 200 4.99 17.23 9.66
C CYS A 200 5.57 15.82 9.60
N LEU A 201 6.75 15.69 10.16
CA LEU A 201 7.42 14.42 10.36
C LEU A 201 8.07 14.39 11.74
N TRP A 202 8.25 13.19 12.26
CA TRP A 202 8.94 12.91 13.52
C TRP A 202 10.08 11.94 13.28
N LYS A 203 11.25 12.27 13.78
CA LYS A 203 12.43 11.39 13.77
C LYS A 203 12.96 11.22 15.19
N PHE A 204 13.44 10.01 15.50
CA PHE A 204 14.11 9.75 16.77
C PHE A 204 15.56 10.18 16.68
N ASN A 205 16.02 11.06 17.60
CA ASN A 205 17.40 11.59 17.60
C ASN A 205 18.35 10.82 18.50
N GLY A 206 17.95 9.61 18.96
CA GLY A 206 18.71 8.80 19.92
C GLY A 206 18.25 9.00 21.37
N THR A 207 17.53 10.08 21.68
CA THR A 207 17.05 10.40 23.03
C THR A 207 15.54 10.65 23.07
N SER A 208 15.04 11.37 22.08
CA SER A 208 13.62 11.76 21.99
C SER A 208 13.14 11.83 20.56
N TRP A 209 11.83 11.82 20.38
CA TRP A 209 11.19 12.10 19.10
C TRP A 209 11.19 13.61 18.86
N VAL A 210 11.68 14.03 17.70
CA VAL A 210 11.75 15.44 17.29
C VAL A 210 10.82 15.66 16.12
N GLN A 211 9.92 16.64 16.25
CA GLN A 211 9.03 17.04 15.18
C GLN A 211 9.67 18.09 14.26
N THR A 212 9.58 17.86 12.97
CA THR A 212 9.97 18.81 11.92
C THR A 212 8.75 19.15 11.06
N ARG A 213 8.66 20.38 10.62
CA ARG A 213 7.64 20.85 9.67
C ARG A 213 8.30 21.23 8.35
N PRO A 214 7.95 20.56 7.24
CA PRO A 214 8.28 21.06 5.91
C PRO A 214 7.85 22.52 5.74
N ALA A 215 8.74 23.36 5.22
CA ALA A 215 8.41 24.73 4.84
C ALA A 215 7.93 24.78 3.40
N ALA A 216 7.11 25.77 3.04
CA ALA A 216 6.81 26.08 1.65
C ALA A 216 8.10 26.41 0.88
N PRO A 217 8.16 26.19 -0.44
CA PRO A 217 9.32 26.58 -1.25
C PRO A 217 9.65 28.07 -1.06
N GLY A 218 10.87 28.37 -0.60
CA GLY A 218 11.32 29.72 -0.30
C GLY A 218 10.58 30.42 0.86
N GLY A 219 9.79 29.67 1.66
CA GLY A 219 8.92 30.21 2.70
C GLY A 219 9.20 29.69 4.11
N SER A 220 8.31 30.08 5.02
CA SER A 220 8.30 29.63 6.43
C SER A 220 7.58 28.28 6.58
N PRO A 221 7.93 27.46 7.58
CA PRO A 221 7.15 26.27 7.96
C PRO A 221 5.69 26.55 8.32
N THR A 222 5.36 27.81 8.59
CA THR A 222 4.01 28.25 8.95
C THR A 222 3.12 28.57 7.74
N THR A 223 3.61 28.48 6.51
CA THR A 223 2.86 28.84 5.30
C THR A 223 2.48 27.65 4.42
N LEU A 224 2.97 26.43 4.72
CA LEU A 224 2.63 25.24 3.96
C LEU A 224 1.42 24.54 4.58
N TYR A 225 0.28 24.62 3.92
CA TYR A 225 -0.96 23.93 4.33
C TYR A 225 -1.10 22.60 3.62
N GLY A 226 -1.39 21.54 4.38
CA GLY A 226 -1.52 20.20 3.81
C GLY A 226 -1.16 19.09 4.80
N GLU A 227 -0.77 17.95 4.29
CA GLU A 227 -0.42 16.78 5.06
C GLU A 227 0.64 15.92 4.34
N ALA A 228 1.51 15.27 5.09
CA ALA A 228 2.38 14.22 4.59
C ALA A 228 1.63 12.88 4.63
N GLN A 229 1.74 12.09 3.56
CA GLN A 229 1.00 10.86 3.39
C GLN A 229 1.89 9.61 3.42
N ALA A 230 3.10 9.68 2.86
CA ALA A 230 4.03 8.56 2.81
C ALA A 230 5.48 9.03 2.93
N ALA A 231 6.38 8.09 3.16
CA ALA A 231 7.82 8.29 3.20
C ALA A 231 8.54 7.15 2.47
N SER A 232 9.70 7.46 1.88
CA SER A 232 10.61 6.45 1.34
C SER A 232 11.00 5.40 2.40
N ALA A 233 11.49 4.25 1.97
CA ALA A 233 11.86 3.16 2.88
C ALA A 233 12.88 3.60 3.94
N ASP A 234 13.82 4.45 3.57
CA ASP A 234 14.85 5.03 4.45
C ASP A 234 14.38 6.30 5.21
N GLY A 235 13.14 6.73 5.00
CA GLY A 235 12.57 7.92 5.62
C GLY A 235 13.25 9.25 5.25
N GLN A 236 14.04 9.31 4.17
CA GLN A 236 14.72 10.54 3.75
C GLN A 236 13.85 11.40 2.84
N VAL A 237 12.90 10.79 2.13
CA VAL A 237 11.95 11.49 1.27
C VAL A 237 10.56 11.40 1.90
N VAL A 238 9.85 12.51 1.93
CA VAL A 238 8.46 12.60 2.40
C VAL A 238 7.59 13.14 1.27
N VAL A 239 6.45 12.50 1.04
CA VAL A 239 5.48 12.91 0.02
C VAL A 239 4.10 13.15 0.63
N GLY A 240 3.27 13.90 -0.07
CA GLY A 240 1.93 14.19 0.38
C GLY A 240 1.28 15.27 -0.47
N ALA A 241 0.36 16.03 0.12
CA ALA A 241 -0.33 17.10 -0.55
C ALA A 241 -0.24 18.42 0.23
N ALA A 242 0.03 19.49 -0.48
CA ALA A 242 0.07 20.81 0.13
C ALA A 242 -0.41 21.90 -0.84
N THR A 243 -0.87 23.03 -0.27
CA THR A 243 -1.19 24.21 -1.06
C THR A 243 0.10 24.98 -1.37
N ILE A 244 0.49 24.97 -2.64
CA ILE A 244 1.66 25.67 -3.16
C ILE A 244 1.19 26.53 -4.34
N GLY A 245 1.50 27.81 -4.32
CA GLY A 245 1.01 28.74 -5.34
C GLY A 245 -0.51 28.91 -5.36
N GLY A 246 -1.19 28.64 -4.25
CA GLY A 246 -2.65 28.78 -4.12
C GLY A 246 -3.48 27.56 -4.50
N ILE A 247 -2.85 26.50 -5.03
CA ILE A 247 -3.53 25.26 -5.44
C ILE A 247 -2.96 24.08 -4.67
N ARG A 248 -3.83 23.17 -4.20
CA ARG A 248 -3.41 21.92 -3.57
C ARG A 248 -2.79 21.00 -4.63
N GLN A 249 -1.56 20.58 -4.39
CA GLN A 249 -0.80 19.75 -5.31
C GLN A 249 0.06 18.72 -4.56
N PRO A 250 0.49 17.64 -5.22
CA PRO A 250 1.50 16.74 -4.68
C PRO A 250 2.82 17.48 -4.39
N PHE A 251 3.47 17.09 -3.30
CA PHE A 251 4.82 17.59 -2.98
C PHE A 251 5.77 16.43 -2.63
N ARG A 252 7.04 16.71 -2.81
CA ARG A 252 8.18 15.92 -2.33
C ARG A 252 9.03 16.80 -1.43
N TRP A 253 9.45 16.28 -0.30
CA TRP A 253 10.32 16.97 0.64
C TRP A 253 11.51 16.08 1.00
N THR A 254 12.68 16.70 1.13
CA THR A 254 13.88 16.10 1.71
C THR A 254 14.53 17.08 2.68
N GLN A 255 15.34 16.57 3.61
CA GLN A 255 16.07 17.44 4.56
C GLN A 255 17.00 18.44 3.86
N ALA A 256 17.67 18.01 2.78
CA ALA A 256 18.61 18.87 2.04
C ALA A 256 17.94 19.79 1.03
N GLY A 257 16.91 19.29 0.32
CA GLY A 257 16.26 20.01 -0.79
C GLY A 257 15.03 20.83 -0.37
N GLY A 258 14.55 20.68 0.87
CA GLY A 258 13.30 21.29 1.32
C GLY A 258 12.08 20.73 0.59
N THR A 259 11.00 21.51 0.54
CA THR A 259 9.76 21.16 -0.14
C THR A 259 9.81 21.55 -1.62
N VAL A 260 9.48 20.63 -2.48
CA VAL A 260 9.31 20.84 -3.92
C VAL A 260 7.89 20.43 -4.30
N GLY A 261 7.12 21.35 -4.88
CA GLY A 261 5.84 21.01 -5.50
C GLY A 261 6.07 20.23 -6.78
N LEU A 262 5.36 19.13 -6.97
CA LEU A 262 5.50 18.31 -8.17
C LEU A 262 4.69 18.88 -9.36
N GLY A 263 3.95 19.98 -9.11
CA GLY A 263 3.08 20.58 -10.11
C GLY A 263 1.73 19.88 -10.22
N LEU A 264 1.02 20.19 -11.28
CA LEU A 264 -0.29 19.66 -11.60
C LEU A 264 -0.16 18.81 -12.87
N ALA A 265 -1.07 17.85 -13.06
CA ALA A 265 -1.08 17.03 -14.27
C ALA A 265 -1.56 17.85 -15.50
N ALA A 266 -2.53 17.38 -16.26
CA ALA A 266 -2.93 18.03 -17.50
C ALA A 266 -3.65 19.37 -17.32
N ASP A 267 -4.50 19.51 -16.28
CA ASP A 267 -5.27 20.75 -16.03
C ASP A 267 -4.69 21.49 -14.80
N PRO A 268 -4.18 22.72 -15.00
CA PRO A 268 -3.57 23.51 -13.92
C PRO A 268 -4.57 24.02 -12.88
N THR A 269 -5.87 23.78 -13.04
CA THR A 269 -6.92 24.18 -12.08
C THR A 269 -7.40 23.03 -11.21
N ILE A 270 -7.06 21.79 -11.55
CA ILE A 270 -7.53 20.60 -10.82
C ILE A 270 -6.56 20.26 -9.69
N PRO A 271 -7.02 20.32 -8.41
CA PRO A 271 -6.17 19.99 -7.28
C PRO A 271 -5.83 18.50 -7.23
N GLY A 272 -4.65 18.20 -6.67
CA GLY A 272 -4.16 16.84 -6.55
C GLY A 272 -3.48 16.55 -5.22
N ALA A 273 -3.16 15.29 -5.02
CA ALA A 273 -2.43 14.79 -3.85
C ALA A 273 -1.58 13.58 -4.23
N ALA A 274 -0.41 13.45 -3.58
CA ALA A 274 0.30 12.19 -3.50
C ALA A 274 -0.32 11.34 -2.39
N THR A 275 -0.47 10.04 -2.64
CA THR A 275 -1.00 9.07 -1.68
C THR A 275 0.10 8.15 -1.16
N ASP A 276 1.07 7.79 -2.01
CA ASP A 276 2.12 6.84 -1.67
C ASP A 276 3.39 7.08 -2.50
N CYS A 277 4.49 6.38 -2.20
CA CYS A 277 5.73 6.40 -2.98
C CYS A 277 6.45 5.05 -2.94
N SER A 278 7.23 4.75 -4.01
CA SER A 278 8.14 3.61 -4.04
C SER A 278 9.19 3.68 -2.92
N ALA A 279 9.84 2.56 -2.64
CA ALA A 279 10.85 2.46 -1.58
C ALA A 279 11.93 3.55 -1.68
N ASP A 280 12.35 3.89 -2.90
CA ASP A 280 13.34 4.93 -3.20
C ASP A 280 12.75 6.32 -3.49
N ALA A 281 11.41 6.42 -3.49
CA ALA A 281 10.63 7.61 -3.84
C ALA A 281 10.97 8.21 -5.23
N THR A 282 11.44 7.39 -6.18
CA THR A 282 11.57 7.78 -7.59
C THR A 282 10.23 7.71 -8.34
N ARG A 283 9.25 7.00 -7.75
CA ARG A 283 7.87 6.90 -8.21
C ARG A 283 6.92 7.34 -7.09
N ILE A 284 6.01 8.24 -7.41
CA ILE A 284 5.06 8.81 -6.45
C ILE A 284 3.65 8.65 -7.00
N LEU A 285 2.81 7.95 -6.26
CA LEU A 285 1.42 7.70 -6.62
C LEU A 285 0.58 8.94 -6.33
N CYS A 286 -0.18 9.39 -7.31
CA CYS A 286 -0.93 10.63 -7.24
C CYS A 286 -2.34 10.49 -7.80
N TYR A 287 -3.22 11.39 -7.40
CA TYR A 287 -4.49 11.61 -8.08
C TYR A 287 -4.76 13.10 -8.25
N PHE A 288 -5.56 13.44 -9.26
CA PHE A 288 -6.09 14.78 -9.48
C PHE A 288 -7.61 14.69 -9.67
N ARG A 289 -8.37 15.60 -9.03
CA ARG A 289 -9.83 15.57 -9.09
C ARG A 289 -10.46 16.94 -8.86
N ALA A 290 -11.50 17.25 -9.63
CA ALA A 290 -12.31 18.45 -9.47
C ALA A 290 -13.53 18.25 -8.55
N GLY A 291 -13.88 17.02 -8.21
CA GLY A 291 -15.07 16.66 -7.43
C GLY A 291 -14.86 15.47 -6.48
N PRO A 292 -15.91 14.95 -5.85
CA PRO A 292 -15.80 13.84 -4.91
C PRO A 292 -15.36 12.54 -5.61
N PRO A 293 -14.48 11.73 -4.96
CA PRO A 293 -14.11 10.42 -5.47
C PRO A 293 -15.27 9.42 -5.24
N PRO A 294 -15.30 8.32 -5.98
CA PRO A 294 -14.47 7.97 -7.14
C PRO A 294 -15.09 8.40 -8.46
N THR A 295 -16.21 9.15 -8.41
CA THR A 295 -16.96 9.57 -9.59
C THR A 295 -16.23 10.57 -10.46
N SER A 296 -15.28 11.30 -9.87
CA SER A 296 -14.39 12.22 -10.58
C SER A 296 -12.95 12.01 -10.13
N GLY A 297 -12.02 12.10 -11.04
CA GLY A 297 -10.60 11.99 -10.77
C GLY A 297 -9.88 11.09 -11.76
N GLU A 298 -8.58 11.24 -11.77
CA GLU A 298 -7.66 10.46 -12.59
C GLU A 298 -6.44 10.10 -11.73
N GLY A 299 -6.03 8.84 -11.80
CA GLY A 299 -4.83 8.34 -11.14
C GLY A 299 -3.59 8.53 -12.00
N TYR A 300 -2.51 8.92 -11.35
CA TYR A 300 -1.22 9.14 -11.99
C TYR A 300 -0.09 8.55 -11.16
N MET A 301 0.98 8.20 -11.86
CA MET A 301 2.29 8.01 -11.28
C MET A 301 3.18 9.19 -11.70
N TRP A 302 3.71 9.92 -10.74
CA TRP A 302 4.83 10.81 -11.01
C TRP A 302 6.12 9.99 -10.99
N ILE A 303 6.91 10.08 -12.04
CA ILE A 303 8.16 9.33 -12.21
C ILE A 303 9.29 10.34 -12.33
N GLU A 304 10.34 10.18 -11.53
CA GLU A 304 11.51 11.05 -11.56
C GLU A 304 12.13 11.08 -12.98
N GLY A 305 12.38 12.29 -13.49
CA GLY A 305 12.86 12.49 -14.86
C GLY A 305 11.82 12.38 -15.98
N ARG A 306 10.61 11.86 -15.70
CA ARG A 306 9.53 11.70 -16.70
C ARG A 306 8.31 12.58 -16.43
N GLY A 307 8.01 12.87 -15.15
CA GLY A 307 6.80 13.58 -14.74
C GLY A 307 5.58 12.69 -14.59
N TYR A 308 4.38 13.24 -14.72
CA TYR A 308 3.11 12.52 -14.54
C TYR A 308 2.80 11.61 -15.73
N VAL A 309 2.45 10.37 -15.44
CA VAL A 309 1.94 9.37 -16.38
C VAL A 309 0.64 8.84 -15.84
N ALA A 310 -0.43 8.86 -16.63
CA ALA A 310 -1.72 8.29 -16.23
C ALA A 310 -1.60 6.78 -15.98
N LEU A 311 -2.33 6.25 -15.00
CA LEU A 311 -2.27 4.82 -14.67
C LEU A 311 -2.71 3.94 -15.85
N GLU A 312 -3.68 4.40 -16.63
CA GLU A 312 -4.13 3.71 -17.85
C GLU A 312 -3.00 3.63 -18.91
N THR A 313 -2.17 4.67 -19.00
CA THR A 313 -0.99 4.67 -19.89
C THR A 313 0.07 3.69 -19.40
N LEU A 314 0.35 3.66 -18.09
CA LEU A 314 1.29 2.69 -17.51
C LEU A 314 0.77 1.26 -17.69
N ALA A 315 -0.52 1.03 -17.51
CA ALA A 315 -1.15 -0.26 -17.79
C ALA A 315 -0.93 -0.68 -19.24
N GLN A 316 -1.19 0.23 -20.19
CA GLN A 316 -0.96 -0.04 -21.61
C GLN A 316 0.52 -0.33 -21.93
N GLU A 317 1.46 0.41 -21.34
CA GLU A 317 2.91 0.18 -21.49
C GLU A 317 3.32 -1.20 -20.94
N ALA A 318 2.66 -1.67 -19.86
CA ALA A 318 2.86 -3.00 -19.29
C ALA A 318 2.05 -4.11 -19.99
N GLY A 319 1.35 -3.80 -21.11
CA GLY A 319 0.53 -4.77 -21.82
C GLY A 319 -0.79 -5.13 -21.12
N VAL A 320 -1.20 -4.35 -20.11
CA VAL A 320 -2.46 -4.55 -19.37
C VAL A 320 -3.61 -3.86 -20.07
N ALA A 321 -4.64 -4.61 -20.42
CA ALA A 321 -5.87 -4.03 -20.96
C ALA A 321 -6.73 -3.43 -19.83
N VAL A 322 -6.97 -2.13 -19.87
CA VAL A 322 -7.95 -1.46 -19.03
C VAL A 322 -9.24 -1.32 -19.81
N PRO A 323 -10.38 -1.90 -19.37
CA PRO A 323 -11.65 -1.73 -20.03
C PRO A 323 -12.01 -0.24 -20.15
N PRO A 324 -12.53 0.24 -21.29
CA PRO A 324 -12.76 1.67 -21.53
C PRO A 324 -13.78 2.28 -20.57
N GLU A 325 -14.64 1.47 -19.97
CA GLU A 325 -15.60 1.86 -18.94
C GLU A 325 -14.98 2.02 -17.55
N VAL A 326 -13.78 1.46 -17.28
CA VAL A 326 -13.14 1.50 -15.98
C VAL A 326 -12.21 2.71 -15.88
N ARG A 327 -12.40 3.53 -14.85
CA ARG A 327 -11.54 4.65 -14.49
C ARG A 327 -10.76 4.32 -13.24
N LEU A 328 -9.44 4.48 -13.28
CA LEU A 328 -8.54 4.28 -12.13
C LEU A 328 -8.38 5.59 -11.36
N SER A 329 -9.46 6.09 -10.77
CA SER A 329 -9.61 7.50 -10.37
C SER A 329 -8.96 7.87 -9.04
N LEU A 330 -8.82 6.93 -8.11
CA LEU A 330 -8.28 7.18 -6.78
C LEU A 330 -7.33 6.06 -6.36
N PRO A 331 -6.08 6.06 -6.83
CA PRO A 331 -5.05 5.16 -6.33
C PRO A 331 -4.71 5.51 -4.88
N LEU A 332 -4.57 4.51 -4.01
CA LEU A 332 -4.43 4.69 -2.57
C LEU A 332 -3.11 4.18 -2.02
N ALA A 333 -2.60 3.06 -2.53
CA ALA A 333 -1.32 2.50 -2.12
C ALA A 333 -0.65 1.74 -3.27
N MET A 334 0.64 1.49 -3.14
CA MET A 334 1.40 0.67 -4.07
C MET A 334 2.47 -0.15 -3.36
N SER A 335 2.90 -1.25 -3.98
CA SER A 335 4.05 -2.04 -3.52
C SER A 335 5.34 -1.23 -3.55
N ALA A 336 6.35 -1.65 -2.78
CA ALA A 336 7.63 -0.94 -2.65
C ALA A 336 8.34 -0.72 -3.99
N ASP A 337 8.18 -1.65 -4.95
CA ASP A 337 8.68 -1.57 -6.33
C ASP A 337 7.80 -0.70 -7.26
N ALA A 338 6.63 -0.24 -6.77
CA ALA A 338 5.61 0.49 -7.50
C ALA A 338 5.04 -0.26 -8.72
N LEU A 339 5.08 -1.59 -8.71
CA LEU A 339 4.52 -2.43 -9.77
C LEU A 339 3.11 -2.95 -9.48
N THR A 340 2.70 -3.03 -8.21
CA THR A 340 1.30 -3.28 -7.85
C THR A 340 0.68 -2.02 -7.27
N ILE A 341 -0.43 -1.57 -7.83
CA ILE A 341 -1.16 -0.37 -7.42
C ILE A 341 -2.57 -0.77 -7.05
N VAL A 342 -3.04 -0.29 -5.90
CA VAL A 342 -4.39 -0.55 -5.42
C VAL A 342 -5.15 0.76 -5.20
N GLY A 343 -6.45 0.71 -5.43
CA GLY A 343 -7.25 1.92 -5.27
C GLY A 343 -8.74 1.69 -5.51
N THR A 344 -9.46 2.81 -5.58
CA THR A 344 -10.88 2.86 -5.91
C THR A 344 -11.06 3.55 -7.26
N GLY A 345 -11.92 3.00 -8.09
CA GLY A 345 -12.25 3.47 -9.41
C GLY A 345 -13.75 3.52 -9.65
N ARG A 346 -14.11 3.72 -10.89
CA ARG A 346 -15.49 3.81 -11.34
C ARG A 346 -15.70 2.98 -12.60
N ASP A 347 -16.67 2.09 -12.59
CA ASP A 347 -17.26 1.56 -13.82
C ASP A 347 -18.31 2.57 -14.32
N THR A 348 -17.98 3.23 -15.42
CA THR A 348 -18.83 4.30 -15.99
C THR A 348 -20.02 3.76 -16.77
N LEU A 349 -19.99 2.48 -17.19
CA LEU A 349 -21.11 1.83 -17.87
C LEU A 349 -22.16 1.37 -16.86
N GLN A 350 -21.73 0.69 -15.81
CA GLN A 350 -22.62 0.19 -14.76
C GLN A 350 -22.96 1.25 -13.71
N GLN A 351 -22.25 2.38 -13.70
CA GLN A 351 -22.40 3.46 -12.72
C GLN A 351 -22.17 2.99 -11.28
N VAL A 352 -21.21 2.07 -11.08
CA VAL A 352 -20.84 1.54 -9.77
C VAL A 352 -19.38 1.86 -9.45
N ASP A 353 -19.10 2.01 -8.18
CA ASP A 353 -17.71 2.10 -7.70
C ASP A 353 -17.09 0.71 -7.73
N VAL A 354 -15.81 0.65 -8.08
CA VAL A 354 -15.02 -0.57 -8.10
C VAL A 354 -13.73 -0.33 -7.32
N THR A 355 -13.24 -1.34 -6.66
CA THR A 355 -11.85 -1.34 -6.20
C THR A 355 -11.00 -2.05 -7.25
N PHE A 356 -9.76 -1.62 -7.41
CA PHE A 356 -8.87 -2.21 -8.41
C PHE A 356 -7.52 -2.60 -7.81
N VAL A 357 -6.98 -3.67 -8.35
CA VAL A 357 -5.60 -4.11 -8.21
C VAL A 357 -4.99 -4.09 -9.60
N LEU A 358 -4.08 -3.18 -9.85
CA LEU A 358 -3.34 -3.05 -11.10
C LEU A 358 -1.92 -3.59 -10.88
N ASP A 359 -1.60 -4.69 -11.52
CA ASP A 359 -0.26 -5.29 -11.55
C ASP A 359 0.42 -4.93 -12.88
N LEU A 360 1.50 -4.16 -12.79
CA LEU A 360 2.28 -3.69 -13.93
C LEU A 360 3.49 -4.59 -14.23
N ARG A 361 3.68 -5.69 -13.49
CA ARG A 361 4.82 -6.58 -13.70
C ARG A 361 4.80 -7.13 -15.11
N PRO A 362 5.87 -6.97 -15.90
CA PRO A 362 5.95 -7.54 -17.23
C PRO A 362 5.83 -9.05 -17.13
N GLY A 363 4.74 -9.62 -17.65
CA GLY A 363 4.54 -11.07 -17.65
C GLY A 363 4.36 -11.70 -16.28
N GLY A 364 3.83 -10.96 -15.30
CA GLY A 364 3.63 -11.42 -13.92
C GLY A 364 2.71 -12.61 -13.79
N GLY A 365 3.17 -13.78 -14.20
CA GLY A 365 2.46 -15.04 -14.07
C GLY A 365 2.81 -16.10 -15.10
N GLY A 366 3.95 -16.02 -15.80
CA GLY A 366 4.27 -17.09 -16.75
C GLY A 366 5.64 -17.08 -17.37
N ALA A 367 6.24 -15.95 -17.61
CA ALA A 367 7.54 -15.93 -18.29
C ALA A 367 8.73 -16.09 -17.32
N CYS A 368 8.55 -15.78 -16.03
CA CYS A 368 9.60 -15.87 -15.02
C CYS A 368 9.06 -16.25 -13.63
N SER A 369 8.20 -17.25 -13.56
CA SER A 369 7.70 -17.75 -12.26
C SER A 369 8.82 -18.29 -11.37
N ALA A 370 9.98 -18.56 -11.94
CA ALA A 370 11.15 -19.08 -11.28
C ALA A 370 12.16 -17.99 -10.84
N ASP A 371 11.91 -16.71 -11.10
CA ASP A 371 12.61 -15.57 -10.53
C ASP A 371 12.07 -15.32 -9.12
N LEU A 372 12.63 -16.02 -8.14
CA LEU A 372 12.12 -16.07 -6.77
C LEU A 372 12.60 -14.90 -5.92
N ASP A 373 13.72 -14.27 -6.28
CA ASP A 373 14.22 -13.07 -5.62
C ASP A 373 13.84 -11.77 -6.34
N LEU A 374 13.17 -11.90 -7.52
CA LEU A 374 12.62 -10.80 -8.30
C LEU A 374 13.68 -9.80 -8.81
N ASP A 375 14.90 -10.29 -9.08
CA ASP A 375 15.99 -9.46 -9.60
C ASP A 375 15.94 -9.26 -11.13
N GLY A 376 14.98 -9.91 -11.81
CA GLY A 376 14.76 -9.86 -13.26
C GLY A 376 15.50 -10.95 -14.02
N ALA A 377 16.06 -11.95 -13.35
CA ALA A 377 16.73 -13.08 -14.00
C ALA A 377 16.64 -14.35 -13.14
N VAL A 378 16.28 -15.47 -13.73
CA VAL A 378 16.39 -16.77 -13.05
C VAL A 378 17.84 -17.21 -12.99
N SER A 379 18.39 -17.28 -11.80
CA SER A 379 19.83 -17.45 -11.56
C SER A 379 20.14 -18.45 -10.44
N GLY A 380 21.40 -18.50 -9.99
CA GLY A 380 21.81 -19.30 -8.82
C GLY A 380 21.21 -18.82 -7.50
N ALA A 381 20.77 -17.54 -7.40
CA ALA A 381 20.09 -17.02 -6.21
C ALA A 381 18.71 -17.67 -6.06
N ASP A 382 17.92 -17.74 -7.14
CA ASP A 382 16.61 -18.38 -7.17
C ASP A 382 16.69 -19.87 -6.91
N LEU A 383 17.69 -20.52 -7.49
CA LEU A 383 17.97 -21.92 -7.19
C LEU A 383 18.25 -22.12 -5.70
N GLY A 384 18.99 -21.22 -5.07
CA GLY A 384 19.24 -21.23 -3.65
C GLY A 384 17.97 -21.10 -2.81
N LEU A 385 17.05 -20.22 -3.20
CA LEU A 385 15.75 -20.03 -2.54
C LEU A 385 14.86 -21.27 -2.71
N LEU A 386 14.78 -21.84 -3.92
CA LEU A 386 14.03 -23.06 -4.16
C LEU A 386 14.56 -24.24 -3.33
N LEU A 387 15.88 -24.44 -3.32
CA LEU A 387 16.50 -25.51 -2.54
C LEU A 387 16.35 -25.28 -1.02
N GLY A 388 16.32 -24.03 -0.56
CA GLY A 388 16.03 -23.68 0.82
C GLY A 388 14.61 -24.00 1.28
N ALA A 389 13.67 -24.03 0.33
CA ALA A 389 12.26 -24.38 0.54
C ALA A 389 11.94 -25.86 0.23
N TRP A 390 12.93 -26.72 -0.01
CA TRP A 390 12.73 -28.09 -0.44
C TRP A 390 11.86 -28.92 0.51
N ALA A 391 10.92 -29.67 -0.04
CA ALA A 391 9.95 -30.48 0.69
C ALA A 391 8.98 -29.67 1.60
N THR A 392 8.84 -28.35 1.37
CA THR A 392 7.84 -27.50 2.02
C THR A 392 6.87 -26.91 1.00
N SER A 393 5.78 -26.30 1.47
CA SER A 393 4.85 -25.52 0.64
C SER A 393 5.31 -24.06 0.60
N GLY A 394 6.52 -23.81 0.09
CA GLY A 394 7.12 -22.46 0.09
C GLY A 394 7.08 -21.76 -1.26
N PRO A 395 7.71 -20.58 -1.39
CA PRO A 395 7.74 -19.79 -2.63
C PRO A 395 8.36 -20.54 -3.83
N GLY A 396 9.08 -21.63 -3.60
CA GLY A 396 9.64 -22.49 -4.64
C GLY A 396 8.69 -23.54 -5.21
N ASP A 397 7.44 -23.64 -4.75
CA ASP A 397 6.39 -24.49 -5.32
C ASP A 397 5.85 -23.82 -6.60
N LEU A 398 6.57 -24.05 -7.70
CA LEU A 398 6.33 -23.38 -8.98
C LEU A 398 5.19 -24.02 -9.79
N ASN A 399 4.85 -25.27 -9.48
CA ASN A 399 3.76 -25.99 -10.12
C ASN A 399 2.44 -25.92 -9.32
N GLY A 400 2.48 -25.43 -8.06
CA GLY A 400 1.31 -25.27 -7.20
C GLY A 400 0.74 -26.59 -6.66
N ASP A 401 1.55 -27.67 -6.58
CA ASP A 401 1.09 -28.97 -6.07
C ASP A 401 1.17 -29.10 -4.54
N GLY A 402 1.65 -28.05 -3.85
CA GLY A 402 1.74 -27.93 -2.41
C GLY A 402 3.09 -28.38 -1.83
N THR A 403 4.08 -28.78 -2.67
CA THR A 403 5.38 -29.24 -2.17
C THR A 403 6.50 -28.94 -3.15
N VAL A 404 7.54 -28.22 -2.70
CA VAL A 404 8.74 -27.96 -3.52
C VAL A 404 9.52 -29.25 -3.77
N THR A 405 9.62 -29.66 -5.03
CA THR A 405 10.20 -30.92 -5.46
C THR A 405 11.10 -30.80 -6.70
N GLY A 406 11.52 -31.92 -7.26
CA GLY A 406 12.25 -31.98 -8.54
C GLY A 406 11.43 -31.47 -9.73
N ALA A 407 10.09 -31.44 -9.65
CA ALA A 407 9.23 -30.87 -10.68
C ALA A 407 9.41 -29.35 -10.76
N ASP A 408 9.46 -28.68 -9.61
CA ASP A 408 9.67 -27.23 -9.50
C ASP A 408 11.09 -26.85 -9.93
N LEU A 409 12.07 -27.64 -9.53
CA LEU A 409 13.45 -27.46 -10.02
C LEU A 409 13.52 -27.57 -11.55
N GLY A 410 12.77 -28.48 -12.16
CA GLY A 410 12.66 -28.57 -13.62
C GLY A 410 12.08 -27.31 -14.25
N ILE A 411 11.07 -26.70 -13.63
CA ILE A 411 10.48 -25.44 -14.08
C ILE A 411 11.50 -24.30 -13.95
N LEU A 412 12.20 -24.19 -12.82
CA LEU A 412 13.23 -23.17 -12.61
C LEU A 412 14.34 -23.27 -13.65
N LEU A 413 14.88 -24.46 -13.87
CA LEU A 413 15.95 -24.67 -14.86
C LEU A 413 15.47 -24.40 -16.30
N GLY A 414 14.20 -24.61 -16.59
CA GLY A 414 13.58 -24.29 -17.88
C GLY A 414 13.44 -22.80 -18.16
N GLN A 415 13.50 -21.96 -17.13
CA GLN A 415 13.39 -20.50 -17.21
C GLN A 415 14.73 -19.79 -16.96
N TRP A 416 15.84 -20.50 -16.92
CA TRP A 416 17.16 -19.96 -16.56
C TRP A 416 17.62 -18.86 -17.50
N GLY A 417 18.02 -17.70 -16.95
CA GLY A 417 18.50 -16.54 -17.68
C GLY A 417 17.69 -15.27 -17.39
N PRO A 418 17.93 -14.19 -18.16
CA PRO A 418 17.16 -12.95 -18.01
C PRO A 418 15.68 -13.18 -18.26
N CYS A 419 14.86 -12.60 -17.39
CA CYS A 419 13.41 -12.57 -17.59
C CYS A 419 13.07 -11.69 -18.81
N PRO A 420 12.17 -12.15 -19.70
CA PRO A 420 11.81 -11.41 -20.91
C PRO A 420 11.06 -10.12 -20.63
#